data_d95c8ac3cd6c5c032ab9001043a21297
#
_entry.id   d95c8ac3cd6c5c032ab9001043a21297
#
_cell.length_a   1.000
_cell.length_b   1.000
_cell.length_c   1.000
_cell.angle_alpha   90.00
_cell.angle_beta   90.00
_cell.angle_gamma   90.00
#
_symmetry.space_group_name_H-M   'P 1'
#
loop_
_entity.id
_entity.type
_entity.pdbx_description
1 polymer ?
#
loop_
_entity_poly.entity_id
_entity_poly.type
_entity_poly.pdbx_seq_one_letter_code
_entity_poly.pdbx_strand_id
1 'polypeptide(L)'
;MKEESDIKKLKEDEMKDLSDLHLQYSEVQNVLGQLTVLDIMIRQEKEILETSKEEAESRYKTIQQKERDMLDKLTKKYGEGRFNIELGTFEPHGGV
;
A
#
# COMPACT_ATOMS: atom_id res chain seq x y z
N MET A 1 -27.32 0.39 58.25
CA MET A 1 -26.22 0.06 57.40
C MET A 1 -25.57 1.29 56.90
N LYS A 2 -24.26 1.32 56.95
CA LYS A 2 -23.48 2.48 56.53
C LYS A 2 -23.66 2.87 55.09
N GLU A 3 -23.86 1.89 54.23
CA GLU A 3 -23.92 2.08 52.76
C GLU A 3 -25.05 3.01 52.34
N GLU A 4 -26.23 2.85 52.90
CA GLU A 4 -27.37 3.71 52.59
C GLU A 4 -27.18 5.14 53.07
N SER A 5 -26.59 5.32 54.24
CA SER A 5 -26.36 6.65 54.79
C SER A 5 -25.21 7.38 54.08
N ASP A 6 -24.32 6.64 53.41
CA ASP A 6 -23.20 7.20 52.67
C ASP A 6 -23.55 7.53 51.21
N ILE A 7 -24.65 7.01 50.72
CA ILE A 7 -25.13 7.27 49.37
C ILE A 7 -25.69 8.69 49.28
N LYS A 8 -25.19 9.44 48.36
CA LYS A 8 -25.65 10.79 48.10
C LYS A 8 -26.24 10.89 46.72
N LYS A 9 -27.29 11.70 46.59
CA LYS A 9 -27.93 11.94 45.33
C LYS A 9 -27.28 13.13 44.65
N LEU A 10 -27.04 12.97 43.33
CA LEU A 10 -26.54 14.04 42.49
C LEU A 10 -27.69 15.03 42.19
N LYS A 11 -27.33 16.26 42.01
CA LYS A 11 -28.25 17.29 41.52
C LYS A 11 -28.55 17.03 40.02
N GLU A 12 -29.66 17.58 39.54
CA GLU A 12 -30.08 17.39 38.16
C GLU A 12 -29.03 17.90 37.14
N ASP A 13 -28.43 19.07 37.41
CA ASP A 13 -27.39 19.63 36.59
C ASP A 13 -26.13 18.77 36.60
N GLU A 14 -25.77 18.20 37.73
CA GLU A 14 -24.64 17.30 37.87
C GLU A 14 -24.86 16.00 37.08
N MET A 15 -26.09 15.45 37.13
CA MET A 15 -26.48 14.28 36.38
C MET A 15 -26.43 14.55 34.87
N LYS A 16 -26.90 15.71 34.47
CA LYS A 16 -26.88 16.13 33.07
C LYS A 16 -25.46 16.25 32.55
N ASP A 17 -24.60 16.88 33.34
CA ASP A 17 -23.18 17.06 32.96
C ASP A 17 -22.48 15.71 32.81
N LEU A 18 -22.74 14.76 33.72
CA LEU A 18 -22.20 13.41 33.61
C LEU A 18 -22.72 12.67 32.38
N SER A 19 -24.02 12.79 32.10
CA SER A 19 -24.62 12.18 30.92
C SER A 19 -24.03 12.74 29.64
N ASP A 20 -23.85 14.05 29.58
CA ASP A 20 -23.24 14.73 28.44
C ASP A 20 -21.78 14.25 28.22
N LEU A 21 -21.03 14.11 29.31
CA LEU A 21 -19.65 13.57 29.24
C LEU A 21 -19.65 12.14 28.72
N HIS A 22 -20.54 11.29 29.21
CA HIS A 22 -20.64 9.91 28.74
C HIS A 22 -20.97 9.85 27.24
N LEU A 23 -21.87 10.73 26.81
CA LEU A 23 -22.23 10.82 25.40
C LEU A 23 -21.02 11.24 24.56
N GLN A 24 -20.29 12.25 25.00
CA GLN A 24 -19.08 12.71 24.32
C GLN A 24 -18.02 11.61 24.23
N TYR A 25 -17.80 10.86 25.30
CA TYR A 25 -16.87 9.73 25.30
C TYR A 25 -17.31 8.66 24.28
N SER A 26 -18.61 8.35 24.26
CA SER A 26 -19.15 7.36 23.30
C SER A 26 -18.94 7.80 21.86
N GLU A 27 -19.17 9.07 21.57
CA GLU A 27 -18.98 9.63 20.22
C GLU A 27 -17.53 9.53 19.79
N VAL A 28 -16.59 9.92 20.67
CA VAL A 28 -15.16 9.85 20.38
C VAL A 28 -14.71 8.40 20.22
N GLN A 29 -15.18 7.49 21.07
CA GLN A 29 -14.87 6.06 20.96
C GLN A 29 -15.33 5.48 19.62
N ASN A 30 -16.52 5.87 19.16
CA ASN A 30 -17.03 5.45 17.86
C ASN A 30 -16.13 5.97 16.72
N VAL A 31 -15.74 7.22 16.77
CA VAL A 31 -14.84 7.81 15.77
C VAL A 31 -13.48 7.11 15.78
N LEU A 32 -12.91 6.89 16.96
CA LEU A 32 -11.64 6.19 17.09
C LEU A 32 -11.72 4.76 16.54
N GLY A 33 -12.84 4.09 16.79
CA GLY A 33 -13.07 2.76 16.24
C GLY A 33 -13.09 2.76 14.71
N GLN A 34 -13.80 3.71 14.10
CA GLN A 34 -13.85 3.87 12.66
C GLN A 34 -12.49 4.19 12.07
N LEU A 35 -11.74 5.09 12.70
CA LEU A 35 -10.41 5.46 12.26
C LEU A 35 -9.43 4.29 12.36
N THR A 36 -9.56 3.47 13.39
CA THR A 36 -8.74 2.26 13.55
C THR A 36 -8.99 1.27 12.41
N VAL A 37 -10.25 1.07 12.03
CA VAL A 37 -10.60 0.21 10.90
C VAL A 37 -10.02 0.76 9.59
N LEU A 38 -10.16 2.06 9.36
CA LEU A 38 -9.57 2.71 8.19
C LEU A 38 -8.05 2.54 8.14
N ASP A 39 -7.38 2.68 9.26
CA ASP A 39 -5.94 2.49 9.37
C ASP A 39 -5.53 1.07 8.98
N ILE A 40 -6.28 0.07 9.45
CA ILE A 40 -6.05 -1.34 9.08
C ILE A 40 -6.20 -1.52 7.57
N MET A 41 -7.25 -0.96 6.99
CA MET A 41 -7.49 -1.05 5.54
C MET A 41 -6.37 -0.40 4.73
N ILE A 42 -5.91 0.77 5.15
CA ILE A 42 -4.81 1.49 4.51
C ILE A 42 -3.52 0.67 4.57
N ARG A 43 -3.23 0.07 5.70
CA ARG A 43 -2.05 -0.80 5.86
C ARG A 43 -2.11 -2.02 4.94
N GLN A 44 -3.27 -2.63 4.82
CA GLN A 44 -3.49 -3.76 3.92
C GLN A 44 -3.27 -3.37 2.46
N GLU A 45 -3.81 -2.23 2.04
CA GLU A 45 -3.61 -1.71 0.70
C GLU A 45 -2.14 -1.41 0.42
N LYS A 46 -1.44 -0.85 1.41
CA LYS A 46 -0.02 -0.58 1.32
C LYS A 46 0.79 -1.85 1.13
N GLU A 47 0.47 -2.91 1.87
CA GLU A 47 1.13 -4.21 1.73
C GLU A 47 0.92 -4.80 0.34
N ILE A 48 -0.30 -4.73 -0.17
CA ILE A 48 -0.63 -5.19 -1.53
C ILE A 48 0.19 -4.41 -2.56
N LEU A 49 0.27 -3.10 -2.39
CA LEU A 49 1.04 -2.23 -3.28
C LEU A 49 2.52 -2.60 -3.27
N GLU A 50 3.10 -2.79 -2.09
CA GLU A 50 4.50 -3.16 -1.94
C GLU A 50 4.80 -4.51 -2.58
N THR A 51 3.95 -5.51 -2.35
CA THR A 51 4.09 -6.83 -2.95
C THR A 51 3.98 -6.77 -4.47
N SER A 52 2.99 -6.06 -4.98
CA SER A 52 2.78 -5.89 -6.42
C SER A 52 3.96 -5.18 -7.08
N LYS A 53 4.51 -4.19 -6.40
CA LYS A 53 5.67 -3.45 -6.87
C LYS A 53 6.92 -4.33 -6.93
N GLU A 54 7.15 -5.14 -5.90
CA GLU A 54 8.28 -6.09 -5.87
C GLU A 54 8.17 -7.12 -7.00
N GLU A 55 6.97 -7.63 -7.23
CA GLU A 55 6.71 -8.57 -8.32
C GLU A 55 6.99 -7.92 -9.68
N ALA A 56 6.53 -6.69 -9.87
CA ALA A 56 6.75 -5.95 -11.11
C ALA A 56 8.25 -5.66 -11.33
N GLU A 57 8.96 -5.28 -10.28
CA GLU A 57 10.41 -5.04 -10.34
C GLU A 57 11.17 -6.32 -10.70
N SER A 58 10.75 -7.44 -10.12
CA SER A 58 11.35 -8.75 -10.42
C SER A 58 11.13 -9.14 -11.87
N ARG A 59 9.92 -8.92 -12.39
CA ARG A 59 9.60 -9.16 -13.80
C ARG A 59 10.43 -8.29 -14.72
N TYR A 60 10.58 -7.03 -14.36
CA TYR A 60 11.36 -6.08 -15.14
C TYR A 60 12.81 -6.54 -15.28
N LYS A 61 13.42 -6.96 -14.19
CA LYS A 61 14.79 -7.49 -14.19
C LYS A 61 14.92 -8.74 -15.06
N THR A 62 13.93 -9.62 -14.99
CA THR A 62 13.90 -10.83 -15.81
C THR A 62 13.83 -10.49 -17.30
N ILE A 63 12.99 -9.52 -17.65
CA ILE A 63 12.85 -9.05 -19.03
C ILE A 63 14.17 -8.43 -19.52
N GLN A 64 14.81 -7.62 -18.71
CA GLN A 64 16.11 -7.04 -19.05
C GLN A 64 17.17 -8.11 -19.30
N GLN A 65 17.18 -9.16 -18.49
CA GLN A 65 18.13 -10.27 -18.68
C GLN A 65 17.85 -11.02 -19.97
N LYS A 66 16.59 -11.29 -20.26
CA LYS A 66 16.19 -11.93 -21.53
C LYS A 66 16.59 -11.09 -22.74
N GLU A 67 16.44 -9.78 -22.62
CA GLU A 67 16.86 -8.85 -23.68
C GLU A 67 18.36 -8.92 -23.91
N ARG A 68 19.16 -8.88 -22.86
CA ARG A 68 20.63 -9.00 -22.97
C ARG A 68 21.03 -10.33 -23.60
N ASP A 69 20.44 -11.42 -23.15
CA ASP A 69 20.74 -12.74 -23.68
C ASP A 69 20.38 -12.85 -25.16
N MET A 70 19.25 -12.29 -25.52
CA MET A 70 18.80 -12.27 -26.92
C MET A 70 19.72 -11.41 -27.80
N LEU A 71 20.08 -10.23 -27.32
CA LEU A 71 21.00 -9.35 -28.06
C LEU A 71 22.38 -9.97 -28.22
N ASP A 72 22.88 -10.66 -27.18
CA ASP A 72 24.14 -11.41 -27.28
C ASP A 72 24.06 -12.50 -28.34
N LYS A 73 22.98 -13.25 -28.34
CA LYS A 73 22.73 -14.30 -29.33
C LYS A 73 22.71 -13.74 -30.75
N LEU A 74 21.97 -12.65 -30.94
CA LEU A 74 21.81 -12.00 -32.24
C LEU A 74 23.13 -11.36 -32.69
N THR A 75 23.88 -10.77 -31.77
CA THR A 75 25.18 -10.19 -32.06
C THR A 75 26.19 -11.26 -32.51
N LYS A 76 26.16 -12.42 -31.85
CA LYS A 76 27.01 -13.56 -32.26
C LYS A 76 26.66 -14.10 -33.65
N LYS A 77 25.37 -14.05 -33.97
CA LYS A 77 24.87 -14.57 -35.25
C LYS A 77 25.08 -13.58 -36.40
N TYR A 78 24.78 -12.32 -36.19
CA TYR A 78 24.77 -11.30 -37.24
C TYR A 78 25.89 -10.27 -37.13
N GLY A 79 26.63 -10.26 -36.05
CA GLY A 79 27.64 -9.25 -35.76
C GLY A 79 27.04 -8.04 -35.08
N GLU A 80 27.85 -7.01 -34.91
CA GLU A 80 27.41 -5.77 -34.29
C GLU A 80 26.62 -4.93 -35.27
N GLY A 81 25.50 -4.38 -34.81
CA GLY A 81 24.66 -3.57 -35.66
C GLY A 81 23.36 -3.17 -34.99
N ARG A 82 22.44 -2.73 -35.77
CA ARG A 82 21.13 -2.26 -35.34
C ARG A 82 20.04 -3.23 -35.81
N PHE A 83 19.21 -3.63 -34.87
CA PHE A 83 18.04 -4.46 -35.17
C PHE A 83 16.80 -3.59 -35.27
N ASN A 84 16.01 -3.80 -36.32
CA ASN A 84 14.71 -3.15 -36.49
C ASN A 84 13.64 -4.21 -36.28
N ILE A 85 12.96 -4.15 -35.15
CA ILE A 85 11.93 -5.12 -34.77
C ILE A 85 10.71 -5.04 -35.68
N GLU A 86 10.33 -3.84 -36.08
CA GLU A 86 9.15 -3.62 -36.93
C GLU A 86 9.32 -4.21 -38.31
N LEU A 87 10.51 -4.06 -38.91
CA LEU A 87 10.82 -4.57 -40.23
C LEU A 87 11.45 -5.97 -40.22
N GLY A 88 11.84 -6.45 -39.03
CA GLY A 88 12.54 -7.73 -38.92
C GLY A 88 13.90 -7.72 -39.60
N THR A 89 14.58 -6.60 -39.61
CA THR A 89 15.85 -6.42 -40.34
C THR A 89 17.01 -6.09 -39.40
N PHE A 90 18.20 -6.30 -39.90
CA PHE A 90 19.46 -5.99 -39.24
C PHE A 90 20.34 -5.13 -40.13
N GLU A 91 20.85 -4.03 -39.58
CA GLU A 91 21.81 -3.16 -40.25
C GLU A 91 23.16 -3.28 -39.57
N PRO A 92 24.20 -3.77 -40.23
CA PRO A 92 25.51 -3.89 -39.61
C PRO A 92 26.14 -2.53 -39.34
N HIS A 93 26.82 -2.40 -38.20
CA HIS A 93 27.62 -1.23 -37.91
C HIS A 93 28.87 -1.24 -38.80
N GLY A 94 29.30 -0.04 -39.17
CA GLY A 94 30.52 0.10 -39.93
C GLY A 94 30.48 -0.58 -41.28
N GLY A 95 29.32 -0.82 -41.80
CA GLY A 95 29.15 -1.31 -43.14
C GLY A 95 29.53 -0.25 -44.15
N VAL A 96 30.60 0.33 -43.96
CA VAL A 96 31.08 1.43 -44.74
C VAL A 96 31.37 1.02 -46.18
#